data_d50eb753a577e6bfceef9cbcf3ce52cf
#
_entry.id   d50eb753a577e6bfceef9cbcf3ce52cf
#
_cell.length_a   1.000
_cell.length_b   1.000
_cell.length_c   1.000
_cell.angle_alpha   90.00
_cell.angle_beta   90.00
_cell.angle_gamma   90.00
#
_symmetry.space_group_name_H-M   'P 1'
#
loop_
_entity.id
_entity.type
_entity.pdbx_description
1 polymer ?
#
loop_
_entity_poly.entity_id
_entity_poly.type
_entity_poly.pdbx_seq_one_letter_code
_entity_poly.pdbx_strand_id
1 'polypeptide(L)'
;MRLVLRLAGAGLTAAMAAIHLSLWDDGYRDLDTIGPLFLLNGVVGILLALALLVTPVRLLGPVAAVTALFTAGTLGALFLSLTTGLFGFDESLDADLVRPTLYVETAGVLVLTILAVTAFSHRRRPRR
;
A
#
# COMPACT_ATOMS: atom_id res chain seq x y z
N MET A 1 18.37 -10.91 -0.35
CA MET A 1 17.81 -9.59 -0.77
C MET A 1 16.34 -9.69 -1.15
N ARG A 2 15.98 -10.50 -2.16
CA ARG A 2 14.58 -10.60 -2.64
C ARG A 2 13.60 -11.05 -1.57
N LEU A 3 13.95 -12.04 -0.74
CA LEU A 3 13.08 -12.49 0.35
C LEU A 3 12.84 -11.37 1.38
N VAL A 4 13.88 -10.63 1.75
CA VAL A 4 13.78 -9.50 2.68
C VAL A 4 12.85 -8.42 2.12
N LEU A 5 13.03 -8.04 0.85
CA LEU A 5 12.15 -7.06 0.18
C LEU A 5 10.70 -7.56 0.10
N ARG A 6 10.51 -8.84 -0.17
CA ARG A 6 9.18 -9.47 -0.24
C ARG A 6 8.48 -9.44 1.11
N LEU A 7 9.17 -9.83 2.17
CA LEU A 7 8.62 -9.80 3.54
C LEU A 7 8.37 -8.37 4.02
N ALA A 8 9.30 -7.45 3.76
CA ALA A 8 9.14 -6.05 4.09
C ALA A 8 7.96 -5.42 3.33
N GLY A 9 7.84 -5.68 2.03
CA GLY A 9 6.73 -5.21 1.20
C GLY A 9 5.38 -5.74 1.70
N ALA A 10 5.29 -7.04 1.99
CA ALA A 10 4.07 -7.64 2.54
C ALA A 10 3.73 -7.05 3.92
N GLY A 11 4.70 -6.88 4.79
CA GLY A 11 4.51 -6.30 6.12
C GLY A 11 4.03 -4.85 6.07
N LEU A 12 4.63 -4.01 5.22
CA LEU A 12 4.22 -2.62 5.03
C LEU A 12 2.82 -2.52 4.42
N THR A 13 2.49 -3.36 3.45
CA THR A 13 1.14 -3.42 2.86
C THR A 13 0.10 -3.85 3.88
N ALA A 14 0.41 -4.86 4.71
CA ALA A 14 -0.46 -5.29 5.80
C ALA A 14 -0.64 -4.19 6.87
N ALA A 15 0.42 -3.46 7.21
CA ALA A 15 0.36 -2.34 8.15
C ALA A 15 -0.54 -1.21 7.61
N MET A 16 -0.40 -0.85 6.34
CA MET A 16 -1.28 0.12 5.67
C MET A 16 -2.75 -0.33 5.75
N ALA A 17 -3.04 -1.58 5.40
CA ALA A 17 -4.37 -2.14 5.46
C ALA A 17 -4.95 -2.11 6.89
N ALA A 18 -4.16 -2.50 7.87
CA ALA A 18 -4.57 -2.49 9.28
C ALA A 18 -4.89 -1.08 9.78
N ILE A 19 -4.10 -0.08 9.42
CA ILE A 19 -4.37 1.34 9.76
C ILE A 19 -5.71 1.78 9.16
N HIS A 20 -5.94 1.49 7.87
CA HIS A 20 -7.20 1.89 7.21
C HIS A 20 -8.42 1.20 7.82
N LEU A 21 -8.33 -0.08 8.16
CA LEU A 21 -9.43 -0.79 8.84
C LEU A 21 -9.67 -0.28 10.25
N SER A 22 -8.60 0.04 11.00
CA SER A 22 -8.71 0.63 12.33
C SER A 22 -9.43 1.99 12.28
N LEU A 23 -8.98 2.88 11.40
CA LEU A 23 -9.60 4.19 11.22
C LEU A 23 -11.04 4.09 10.70
N TRP A 24 -11.31 3.13 9.82
CA TRP A 24 -12.67 2.85 9.36
C TRP A 24 -13.59 2.49 10.53
N ASP A 25 -13.15 1.62 11.42
CA ASP A 25 -13.91 1.23 12.61
C ASP A 25 -14.06 2.37 13.63
N ASP A 26 -13.03 3.20 13.77
CA ASP A 26 -12.98 4.34 14.70
C ASP A 26 -13.81 5.56 14.26
N GLY A 27 -14.54 5.48 13.15
CA GLY A 27 -15.48 6.51 12.73
C GLY A 27 -15.41 6.94 11.27
N TYR A 28 -14.34 6.63 10.52
CA TYR A 28 -14.26 6.99 9.10
C TYR A 28 -15.32 6.30 8.24
N ARG A 29 -15.89 5.19 8.69
CA ARG A 29 -17.00 4.48 8.02
C ARG A 29 -18.23 5.37 7.80
N ASP A 30 -18.43 6.38 8.62
CA ASP A 30 -19.58 7.29 8.54
C ASP A 30 -19.37 8.44 7.54
N LEU A 31 -18.18 8.54 6.95
CA LEU A 31 -17.85 9.52 5.94
C LEU A 31 -18.25 9.00 4.54
N ASP A 32 -19.06 9.78 3.84
CA ASP A 32 -19.45 9.48 2.46
C ASP A 32 -18.20 9.35 1.57
N THR A 33 -18.17 8.34 0.70
CA THR A 33 -17.06 8.02 -0.21
C THR A 33 -15.77 7.61 0.52
N ILE A 34 -15.33 8.35 1.53
CA ILE A 34 -14.10 8.06 2.30
C ILE A 34 -14.25 6.74 3.07
N GLY A 35 -15.38 6.50 3.74
CA GLY A 35 -15.61 5.26 4.47
C GLY A 35 -15.47 4.01 3.60
N PRO A 36 -16.20 3.91 2.47
CA PRO A 36 -16.03 2.83 1.53
C PRO A 36 -14.60 2.69 0.97
N LEU A 37 -13.89 3.79 0.73
CA LEU A 37 -12.50 3.75 0.26
C LEU A 37 -11.53 3.20 1.32
N PHE A 38 -11.74 3.53 2.60
CA PHE A 38 -10.95 2.98 3.70
C PHE A 38 -11.16 1.48 3.85
N LEU A 39 -12.41 1.03 3.78
CA LEU A 39 -12.73 -0.40 3.80
C LEU A 39 -12.10 -1.13 2.60
N LEU A 40 -12.22 -0.57 1.40
CA LEU A 40 -11.63 -1.11 0.18
C LEU A 40 -10.11 -1.21 0.30
N ASN A 41 -9.44 -0.17 0.82
CA ASN A 41 -8.00 -0.20 1.06
C ASN A 41 -7.62 -1.34 2.00
N GLY A 42 -8.33 -1.49 3.10
CA GLY A 42 -8.06 -2.55 4.07
C GLY A 42 -8.21 -3.95 3.46
N VAL A 43 -9.31 -4.21 2.79
CA VAL A 43 -9.58 -5.52 2.16
C VAL A 43 -8.59 -5.82 1.04
N VAL A 44 -8.43 -4.92 0.09
CA VAL A 44 -7.48 -5.10 -1.03
C VAL A 44 -6.05 -5.15 -0.54
N GLY A 45 -5.68 -4.33 0.44
CA GLY A 45 -4.36 -4.33 1.05
C GLY A 45 -4.00 -5.68 1.69
N ILE A 46 -4.93 -6.29 2.42
CA ILE A 46 -4.73 -7.64 2.98
C ILE A 46 -4.54 -8.67 1.87
N LEU A 47 -5.38 -8.64 0.84
CA LEU A 47 -5.27 -9.56 -0.29
C LEU A 47 -3.94 -9.42 -1.02
N LEU A 48 -3.47 -8.19 -1.23
CA LEU A 48 -2.18 -7.92 -1.85
C LEU A 48 -1.00 -8.35 -0.97
N ALA A 49 -1.08 -8.14 0.34
CA ALA A 49 -0.06 -8.60 1.27
C ALA A 49 0.06 -10.14 1.24
N LEU A 50 -1.07 -10.86 1.25
CA LEU A 50 -1.09 -12.31 1.12
C LEU A 50 -0.57 -12.75 -0.25
N ALA A 51 -0.98 -12.08 -1.33
CA ALA A 51 -0.48 -12.37 -2.67
C ALA A 51 1.04 -12.22 -2.77
N LEU A 52 1.62 -11.19 -2.16
CA LEU A 52 3.08 -11.03 -2.08
C LEU A 52 3.75 -12.23 -1.41
N LEU A 53 3.14 -12.81 -0.37
CA LEU A 53 3.71 -13.93 0.37
C LEU A 53 3.63 -15.26 -0.39
N VAL A 54 2.53 -15.52 -1.10
CA VAL A 54 2.28 -16.83 -1.71
C VAL A 54 2.61 -16.92 -3.20
N THR A 55 2.75 -15.78 -3.87
CA THR A 55 2.96 -15.73 -5.32
C THR A 55 4.27 -16.42 -5.74
N PRO A 56 4.28 -17.24 -6.80
CA PRO A 56 5.52 -17.81 -7.32
C PRO A 56 6.44 -16.73 -7.88
N VAL A 57 7.76 -16.96 -7.80
CA VAL A 57 8.80 -15.98 -8.16
C VAL A 57 8.60 -15.38 -9.56
N ARG A 58 8.07 -16.17 -10.50
CA ARG A 58 7.78 -15.73 -11.87
C ARG A 58 6.71 -14.62 -11.95
N LEU A 59 5.79 -14.53 -10.99
CA LEU A 59 4.73 -13.53 -10.94
C LEU A 59 5.00 -12.43 -9.91
N LEU A 60 6.10 -12.52 -9.17
CA LEU A 60 6.41 -11.57 -8.09
C LEU A 60 6.59 -10.14 -8.62
N GLY A 61 7.20 -9.95 -9.79
CA GLY A 61 7.35 -8.63 -10.40
C GLY A 61 6.01 -7.94 -10.65
N PRO A 62 5.09 -8.54 -11.40
CA PRO A 62 3.74 -8.01 -11.60
C PRO A 62 2.97 -7.74 -10.30
N VAL A 63 2.98 -8.68 -9.36
CA VAL A 63 2.28 -8.51 -8.07
C VAL A 63 2.86 -7.35 -7.27
N ALA A 64 4.19 -7.23 -7.20
CA ALA A 64 4.86 -6.12 -6.53
C ALA A 64 4.55 -4.77 -7.22
N ALA A 65 4.52 -4.74 -8.55
CA ALA A 65 4.19 -3.53 -9.30
C ALA A 65 2.73 -3.08 -9.06
N VAL A 66 1.78 -3.99 -9.07
CA VAL A 66 0.38 -3.68 -8.76
C VAL A 66 0.24 -3.17 -7.33
N THR A 67 0.91 -3.81 -6.38
CA THR A 67 0.88 -3.39 -4.97
C THR A 67 1.54 -2.02 -4.78
N ALA A 68 2.65 -1.75 -5.48
CA ALA A 68 3.31 -0.44 -5.47
C ALA A 68 2.39 0.66 -6.01
N LEU A 69 1.69 0.42 -7.11
CA LEU A 69 0.73 1.36 -7.70
C LEU A 69 -0.46 1.61 -6.78
N PHE A 70 -0.99 0.56 -6.17
CA PHE A 70 -2.07 0.68 -5.19
C PHE A 70 -1.64 1.52 -3.98
N THR A 71 -0.47 1.27 -3.42
CA THR A 71 0.09 2.03 -2.30
C THR A 71 0.38 3.48 -2.69
N ALA A 72 0.94 3.71 -3.88
CA ALA A 72 1.18 5.06 -4.40
C ALA A 72 -0.13 5.84 -4.60
N GLY A 73 -1.18 5.18 -5.09
CA GLY A 73 -2.51 5.76 -5.22
C GLY A 73 -3.11 6.15 -3.86
N THR A 74 -2.95 5.31 -2.86
CA THR A 74 -3.38 5.58 -1.47
C THR A 74 -2.60 6.75 -0.87
N LEU A 75 -1.28 6.79 -1.05
CA LEU A 75 -0.43 7.90 -0.62
C LEU A 75 -0.83 9.21 -1.31
N GLY A 76 -1.10 9.16 -2.62
CA GLY A 76 -1.59 10.31 -3.40
C GLY A 76 -2.95 10.83 -2.86
N ALA A 77 -3.86 9.94 -2.53
CA ALA A 77 -5.14 10.29 -1.91
C ALA A 77 -4.94 10.98 -0.54
N LEU A 78 -4.00 10.50 0.26
CA LEU A 78 -3.65 11.14 1.53
C LEU A 78 -3.09 12.55 1.31
N PHE A 79 -2.18 12.74 0.36
CA PHE A 79 -1.67 14.07 0.02
C PHE A 79 -2.77 15.02 -0.45
N LEU A 80 -3.71 14.54 -1.24
CA LEU A 80 -4.87 15.36 -1.66
C LEU A 80 -5.72 15.76 -0.46
N SER A 81 -6.02 14.84 0.44
CA SER A 81 -6.81 15.13 1.64
C SER A 81 -6.13 16.10 2.60
N LEU A 82 -4.78 16.08 2.64
CA LEU A 82 -3.99 17.01 3.46
C LEU A 82 -3.82 18.40 2.84
N THR A 83 -4.10 18.58 1.56
CA THR A 83 -3.83 19.83 0.81
C THR A 83 -5.10 20.47 0.30
N THR A 84 -5.70 19.90 -0.76
CA THR A 84 -6.87 20.47 -1.43
C THR A 84 -8.20 19.87 -0.98
N GLY A 85 -8.15 18.82 -0.16
CA GLY A 85 -9.29 17.98 0.17
C GLY A 85 -9.54 16.89 -0.86
N LEU A 86 -10.20 15.82 -0.43
CA LEU A 86 -10.58 14.67 -1.24
C LEU A 86 -12.04 14.33 -0.99
N PHE A 87 -12.89 14.46 -2.00
CA PHE A 87 -14.36 14.25 -1.87
C PHE A 87 -14.98 15.04 -0.72
N GLY A 88 -14.55 16.29 -0.51
CA GLY A 88 -14.99 17.14 0.59
C GLY A 88 -14.40 16.80 1.96
N PHE A 89 -13.47 15.84 2.03
CA PHE A 89 -12.77 15.45 3.24
C PHE A 89 -11.40 16.12 3.31
N ASP A 90 -11.14 16.83 4.39
CA ASP A 90 -9.86 17.48 4.70
C ASP A 90 -9.21 16.76 5.88
N GLU A 91 -8.04 16.18 5.65
CA GLU A 91 -7.26 15.50 6.67
C GLU A 91 -6.29 16.47 7.37
N SER A 92 -5.85 16.12 8.55
CA SER A 92 -4.86 16.87 9.34
C SER A 92 -3.67 15.97 9.68
N LEU A 93 -2.45 16.56 9.64
CA LEU A 93 -1.24 15.87 10.09
C LEU A 93 -1.25 15.51 11.57
N ASP A 94 -2.06 16.20 12.36
CA ASP A 94 -2.21 15.94 13.80
C ASP A 94 -3.34 14.95 14.10
N ALA A 95 -4.11 14.54 13.08
CA ALA A 95 -5.09 13.50 13.23
C ALA A 95 -4.44 12.14 13.52
N ASP A 96 -5.19 11.29 14.17
CA ASP A 96 -4.71 9.99 14.63
C ASP A 96 -4.22 9.13 13.46
N LEU A 97 -3.06 8.49 13.63
CA LEU A 97 -2.40 7.61 12.67
C LEU A 97 -1.99 8.23 11.31
N VAL A 98 -2.19 9.54 11.07
CA VAL A 98 -1.82 10.16 9.78
C VAL A 98 -0.31 10.12 9.55
N ARG A 99 0.49 10.51 10.54
CA ARG A 99 1.95 10.48 10.42
C ARG A 99 2.50 9.06 10.24
N PRO A 100 2.11 8.06 11.06
CA PRO A 100 2.46 6.67 10.79
C PRO A 100 2.07 6.19 9.40
N THR A 101 0.90 6.57 8.90
CA THR A 101 0.43 6.23 7.55
C THR A 101 1.36 6.79 6.48
N LEU A 102 1.78 8.04 6.58
CA LEU A 102 2.75 8.65 5.66
C LEU A 102 4.06 7.86 5.60
N TYR A 103 4.60 7.45 6.75
CA TYR A 103 5.83 6.65 6.79
C TYR A 103 5.65 5.27 6.19
N VAL A 104 4.57 4.58 6.55
CA VAL A 104 4.27 3.22 6.08
C VAL A 104 4.04 3.20 4.56
N GLU A 105 3.25 4.11 4.05
CA GLU A 105 2.94 4.18 2.61
C GLU A 105 4.16 4.62 1.80
N THR A 106 4.92 5.59 2.26
CA THR A 106 6.16 6.02 1.59
C THR A 106 7.19 4.90 1.55
N ALA A 107 7.45 4.24 2.67
CA ALA A 107 8.33 3.09 2.74
C ALA A 107 7.81 1.93 1.86
N GLY A 108 6.50 1.72 1.85
CA GLY A 108 5.83 0.71 1.02
C GLY A 108 6.06 0.95 -0.46
N VAL A 109 5.85 2.16 -0.95
CA VAL A 109 6.12 2.53 -2.36
C VAL A 109 7.56 2.25 -2.74
N LEU A 110 8.52 2.66 -1.90
CA LEU A 110 9.94 2.46 -2.16
C LEU A 110 10.32 0.97 -2.20
N VAL A 111 9.97 0.22 -1.18
CA VAL A 111 10.30 -1.21 -1.08
C VAL A 111 9.66 -2.02 -2.20
N LEU A 112 8.39 -1.79 -2.48
CA LEU A 112 7.65 -2.52 -3.52
C LEU A 112 8.15 -2.17 -4.92
N THR A 113 8.54 -0.92 -5.16
CA THR A 113 9.14 -0.51 -6.44
C THR A 113 10.48 -1.20 -6.65
N ILE A 114 11.35 -1.23 -5.63
CA ILE A 114 12.63 -1.94 -5.71
C ILE A 114 12.40 -3.43 -5.93
N LEU A 115 11.45 -4.03 -5.23
CA LEU A 115 11.08 -5.45 -5.41
C LEU A 115 10.61 -5.74 -6.84
N ALA A 116 9.74 -4.90 -7.39
CA ALA A 116 9.24 -5.04 -8.74
C ALA A 116 10.37 -4.96 -9.77
N VAL A 117 11.20 -3.92 -9.70
CA VAL A 117 12.33 -3.71 -10.62
C VAL A 117 13.32 -4.88 -10.56
N THR A 118 13.71 -5.32 -9.37
CA THR A 118 14.64 -6.43 -9.21
C THR A 118 14.06 -7.75 -9.69
N ALA A 119 12.76 -8.00 -9.47
CA ALA A 119 12.08 -9.19 -9.94
C ALA A 119 11.96 -9.24 -11.47
N PHE A 120 11.68 -8.11 -12.13
CA PHE A 120 11.65 -8.02 -13.59
C PHE A 120 13.04 -8.16 -14.23
N SER A 121 14.06 -7.56 -13.63
CA SER A 121 15.43 -7.62 -14.15
C SER A 121 15.98 -9.05 -14.18
N HIS A 122 15.64 -9.89 -13.22
CA HIS A 122 16.04 -11.30 -13.19
C HIS A 122 15.38 -12.16 -14.29
N ARG A 123 14.20 -11.77 -14.75
CA ARG A 123 13.50 -12.46 -15.86
C ARG A 123 14.19 -12.24 -17.21
N ARG A 124 14.87 -11.10 -17.38
CA ARG A 124 15.50 -10.71 -18.64
C ARG A 124 16.91 -11.31 -18.84
N ARG A 125 17.46 -11.98 -17.83
CA ARG A 125 18.77 -12.65 -17.99
C ARG A 125 18.58 -13.96 -18.72
N PRO A 126 19.14 -14.13 -19.96
CA PRO A 126 19.12 -15.41 -20.66
C PRO A 126 19.83 -16.46 -19.81
N ARG A 127 19.25 -17.65 -19.74
CA ARG A 127 20.00 -18.81 -19.23
C ARG A 127 21.15 -19.07 -20.22
N ARG A 128 22.36 -18.75 -19.83
CA ARG A 128 23.56 -19.23 -20.51
C ARG A 128 23.84 -20.66 -20.10
#